data_ebf7c3c4dca2fa72ac6e325d8ca6d3a0
#
_entry.id   ebf7c3c4dca2fa72ac6e325d8ca6d3a0
#
_cell.length_a   1.000
_cell.length_b   1.000
_cell.length_c   1.000
_cell.angle_alpha   90.00
_cell.angle_beta   90.00
_cell.angle_gamma   90.00
#
_symmetry.space_group_name_H-M   'P 1'
#
loop_
_entity.id
_entity.type
_entity.pdbx_description
1 polymer ?
#
loop_
_entity_poly.entity_id
_entity_poly.type
_entity_poly.pdbx_seq_one_letter_code
_entity_poly.pdbx_strand_id
1 'polypeptide(L)'
;MKKLKWIVMALVLVLGMAAFAACKPDEPETPVFTVTYYDGTTVLKTEEVEKGGHATYWEPEAKEGMEFSDWYVDAGLNRVFDFEGESITADRNLYAGYVAVGTDDTRTWAIVGSGQGDILSSSAWGTVITDVHMLEKTGGENEFTITLDLYEDDQFQFATDTSWMNQRGFGYIPLADRTMTVDGEELTPFSGGGGIGETADKQSNIIVEYPGNYTFTLTTYPDEDYYDDNVNNGQVSISNFDTITYEYNGPAAELSSTVTEFYIKGQDITQWGDMYNPATQMTRVGSTYTLTVYLKAGDQVMFTSLNVDRETGESTVGTTYINVTNLDEESASLFTAAGNNMTVNTSGEYTFTYDADSKTLSAALDEDATLVQADYYLDGSFGGLSWNQSFYDPDYKFAAAGNDVYTLDGIELAAGDEIVIQSFTQGATEESGEKLAAYNFRYYRGTDGAFEAADADNNNYNIAVVTAGTYNIEFDAYAKIITIVPADMQHTVYIKGSFVEGWKITDENGELIDDYKLEETSDGVFEITMTITDEMVADGATWQAGLQLDTTTGNDGTFLGAGALGDDAADNANALFRPETGNNLTSTTAGTYRFVYDLNTGELNIYKVTA
;
A
#
# COMPACT_ATOMS: atom_id res chain seq x y z
N MET A 1 -32.27 36.10 15.62
CA MET A 1 -32.47 37.48 16.13
C MET A 1 -31.09 38.09 16.32
N LYS A 2 -30.64 38.87 15.41
CA LYS A 2 -29.52 39.81 15.37
C LYS A 2 -28.76 39.67 14.06
N LYS A 3 -29.24 40.37 13.04
CA LYS A 3 -28.44 41.03 12.00
C LYS A 3 -29.40 41.84 11.13
N LEU A 4 -29.89 42.89 11.72
CA LEU A 4 -30.60 43.95 11.01
C LEU A 4 -29.97 45.26 11.48
N LYS A 5 -28.99 45.75 10.77
CA LYS A 5 -28.49 47.12 10.80
C LYS A 5 -27.37 47.24 9.77
N TRP A 6 -27.68 47.87 8.68
CA TRP A 6 -26.85 48.77 7.87
C TRP A 6 -27.49 49.01 6.51
N ILE A 7 -28.75 49.44 6.56
CA ILE A 7 -29.41 50.12 5.44
C ILE A 7 -29.98 51.37 6.06
N VAL A 8 -29.31 52.46 5.91
CA VAL A 8 -29.78 53.86 5.87
C VAL A 8 -28.55 54.74 5.98
N MET A 9 -28.04 55.22 4.85
CA MET A 9 -27.50 56.57 4.76
C MET A 9 -26.82 56.83 3.41
N ALA A 10 -27.59 57.13 2.41
CA ALA A 10 -27.14 57.96 1.28
C ALA A 10 -28.33 58.43 0.44
N LEU A 11 -29.12 59.29 1.02
CA LEU A 11 -29.99 60.14 0.21
C LEU A 11 -29.88 61.57 0.81
N VAL A 12 -29.53 62.53 -0.01
CA VAL A 12 -29.45 63.98 0.15
C VAL A 12 -28.03 64.51 -0.08
N LEU A 13 -27.81 64.92 -1.32
CA LEU A 13 -27.25 66.27 -1.63
C LEU A 13 -27.18 66.44 -3.16
N VAL A 14 -28.32 66.79 -3.73
CA VAL A 14 -28.38 67.54 -5.00
C VAL A 14 -28.95 68.90 -4.68
N LEU A 15 -28.14 69.96 -4.77
CA LEU A 15 -28.52 71.27 -5.27
C LEU A 15 -27.40 72.29 -5.01
N GLY A 16 -26.89 72.82 -6.10
CA GLY A 16 -26.32 74.20 -6.13
C GLY A 16 -24.82 74.31 -6.32
N MET A 17 -24.35 74.50 -7.53
CA MET A 17 -23.85 75.85 -7.94
C MET A 17 -23.40 75.77 -9.40
N ALA A 18 -24.09 76.54 -10.22
CA ALA A 18 -23.64 76.87 -11.55
C ALA A 18 -22.51 77.90 -11.54
N ALA A 19 -21.68 77.84 -12.57
CA ALA A 19 -20.76 78.84 -13.06
C ALA A 19 -19.34 78.81 -12.45
N PHE A 20 -18.44 78.12 -13.15
CA PHE A 20 -17.21 78.71 -13.70
C PHE A 20 -16.74 77.79 -14.88
N ALA A 21 -16.96 78.29 -16.09
CA ALA A 21 -16.35 77.74 -17.31
C ALA A 21 -14.81 77.96 -17.24
N ALA A 22 -14.09 76.91 -16.89
CA ALA A 22 -12.68 76.75 -17.22
C ALA A 22 -12.55 75.45 -18.00
N CYS A 23 -12.13 75.51 -19.24
CA CYS A 23 -11.74 74.33 -20.03
C CYS A 23 -10.71 73.52 -19.26
N LYS A 24 -11.20 72.40 -18.61
CA LYS A 24 -10.33 71.28 -18.30
C LYS A 24 -10.22 70.47 -19.58
N PRO A 25 -9.03 69.93 -19.88
CA PRO A 25 -8.93 68.89 -20.88
C PRO A 25 -9.85 67.77 -20.45
N ASP A 26 -10.66 67.22 -21.38
CA ASP A 26 -11.46 66.03 -21.14
C ASP A 26 -10.50 64.93 -20.61
N GLU A 27 -10.66 64.55 -19.34
CA GLU A 27 -10.07 63.29 -18.86
C GLU A 27 -10.68 62.20 -19.72
N PRO A 28 -9.86 61.32 -20.30
CA PRO A 28 -10.41 60.22 -21.11
C PRO A 28 -11.41 59.45 -20.25
N GLU A 29 -12.65 59.39 -20.70
CA GLU A 29 -13.71 58.57 -20.07
C GLU A 29 -13.19 57.14 -19.93
N THR A 30 -13.25 56.59 -18.71
CA THR A 30 -12.89 55.18 -18.47
C THR A 30 -13.85 54.31 -19.27
N PRO A 31 -13.36 53.41 -20.15
CA PRO A 31 -14.25 52.53 -20.91
C PRO A 31 -15.17 51.75 -19.95
N VAL A 32 -16.44 51.65 -20.29
CA VAL A 32 -17.44 50.90 -19.57
C VAL A 32 -17.80 49.64 -20.38
N PHE A 33 -17.93 48.51 -19.73
CA PHE A 33 -18.27 47.23 -20.33
C PHE A 33 -19.58 46.70 -19.75
N THR A 34 -20.32 45.95 -20.56
CA THR A 34 -21.60 45.37 -20.15
C THR A 34 -21.38 43.94 -19.64
N VAL A 35 -21.83 43.65 -18.42
CA VAL A 35 -21.96 42.30 -17.91
C VAL A 35 -23.41 41.88 -18.05
N THR A 36 -23.64 40.76 -18.75
CA THR A 36 -25.00 40.24 -19.00
C THR A 36 -25.15 38.89 -18.31
N TYR A 37 -26.15 38.76 -17.47
CA TYR A 37 -26.46 37.55 -16.71
C TYR A 37 -27.58 36.79 -17.40
N TYR A 38 -27.35 35.50 -17.68
CA TYR A 38 -28.26 34.63 -18.40
C TYR A 38 -28.75 33.47 -17.53
N ASP A 39 -30.02 33.07 -17.76
CA ASP A 39 -30.50 31.74 -17.45
C ASP A 39 -30.78 31.01 -18.76
N GLY A 40 -29.90 30.10 -19.14
CA GLY A 40 -29.84 29.51 -20.46
C GLY A 40 -29.68 30.60 -21.54
N THR A 41 -30.73 30.87 -22.32
CA THR A 41 -30.77 31.95 -23.31
C THR A 41 -31.51 33.21 -22.84
N THR A 42 -32.09 33.21 -21.66
CA THR A 42 -32.88 34.32 -21.10
C THR A 42 -31.98 35.28 -20.37
N VAL A 43 -32.02 36.56 -20.71
CA VAL A 43 -31.33 37.61 -19.96
C VAL A 43 -32.08 37.90 -18.68
N LEU A 44 -31.42 37.72 -17.55
CA LEU A 44 -31.98 38.03 -16.22
C LEU A 44 -31.62 39.44 -15.77
N LYS A 45 -30.38 39.90 -16.04
CA LYS A 45 -29.88 41.21 -15.61
C LYS A 45 -28.76 41.66 -16.56
N THR A 46 -28.63 42.98 -16.68
CA THR A 46 -27.40 43.59 -17.25
C THR A 46 -26.89 44.66 -16.29
N GLU A 47 -25.58 44.85 -16.23
CA GLU A 47 -24.98 45.96 -15.51
C GLU A 47 -23.79 46.51 -16.29
N GLU A 48 -23.48 47.78 -16.05
CA GLU A 48 -22.33 48.46 -16.66
C GLU A 48 -21.21 48.54 -15.62
N VAL A 49 -20.03 48.09 -15.98
CA VAL A 49 -18.83 48.05 -15.12
C VAL A 49 -17.71 48.85 -15.77
N GLU A 50 -17.09 49.78 -15.07
CA GLU A 50 -15.90 50.49 -15.56
C GLU A 50 -14.73 49.50 -15.77
N LYS A 51 -13.89 49.78 -16.75
CA LYS A 51 -12.71 48.94 -17.04
C LYS A 51 -11.85 48.73 -15.80
N GLY A 52 -11.63 47.47 -15.42
CA GLY A 52 -10.87 47.07 -14.25
C GLY A 52 -11.69 46.99 -12.96
N GLY A 53 -12.99 47.30 -12.99
CA GLY A 53 -13.93 47.03 -11.91
C GLY A 53 -14.39 45.57 -11.87
N HIS A 54 -15.19 45.25 -10.88
CA HIS A 54 -15.74 43.90 -10.68
C HIS A 54 -17.23 43.86 -10.92
N ALA A 55 -17.73 42.74 -11.42
CA ALA A 55 -19.17 42.49 -11.54
C ALA A 55 -19.82 42.30 -10.14
N THR A 56 -21.11 42.47 -10.06
CA THR A 56 -21.84 42.38 -8.79
C THR A 56 -22.49 41.01 -8.64
N TYR A 57 -22.08 40.24 -7.64
CA TYR A 57 -22.73 38.98 -7.30
C TYR A 57 -24.18 39.23 -6.82
N TRP A 58 -25.09 38.39 -7.28
CA TRP A 58 -26.47 38.32 -6.80
C TRP A 58 -27.04 36.93 -7.07
N GLU A 59 -28.03 36.52 -6.29
CA GLU A 59 -28.74 35.26 -6.47
C GLU A 59 -30.02 35.50 -7.28
N PRO A 60 -30.23 34.72 -8.36
CA PRO A 60 -31.46 34.79 -9.12
C PRO A 60 -32.64 34.17 -8.36
N GLU A 61 -33.90 34.32 -8.89
CA GLU A 61 -35.04 33.69 -8.27
C GLU A 61 -34.91 32.16 -8.26
N ALA A 62 -35.31 31.56 -7.12
CA ALA A 62 -35.29 30.10 -6.96
C ALA A 62 -36.23 29.44 -7.98
N LYS A 63 -35.84 28.29 -8.50
CA LYS A 63 -36.65 27.43 -9.37
C LYS A 63 -37.22 26.27 -8.56
N GLU A 64 -38.43 25.82 -8.92
CA GLU A 64 -39.06 24.67 -8.26
C GLU A 64 -38.22 23.40 -8.47
N GLY A 65 -37.81 22.77 -7.38
CA GLY A 65 -36.99 21.56 -7.38
C GLY A 65 -35.52 21.74 -7.81
N MET A 66 -35.04 23.00 -7.83
CA MET A 66 -33.64 23.30 -8.16
C MET A 66 -33.07 24.34 -7.18
N GLU A 67 -31.83 24.22 -6.85
CA GLU A 67 -31.03 25.23 -6.16
C GLU A 67 -30.14 26.00 -7.12
N PHE A 68 -29.94 27.30 -6.86
CA PHE A 68 -28.92 28.07 -7.57
C PHE A 68 -27.53 27.70 -7.06
N SER A 69 -26.69 27.27 -7.96
CA SER A 69 -25.30 26.89 -7.64
C SER A 69 -24.38 28.11 -7.65
N ASP A 70 -24.20 28.72 -8.82
CA ASP A 70 -23.32 29.87 -8.98
C ASP A 70 -23.47 30.51 -10.38
N TRP A 71 -22.67 31.55 -10.66
CA TRP A 71 -22.56 32.17 -11.98
C TRP A 71 -21.33 31.64 -12.73
N TYR A 72 -21.52 31.20 -13.97
CA TYR A 72 -20.50 30.56 -14.79
C TYR A 72 -20.11 31.45 -15.98
N VAL A 73 -18.83 31.37 -16.41
CA VAL A 73 -18.30 32.18 -17.52
C VAL A 73 -18.74 31.68 -18.89
N ASP A 74 -19.30 30.50 -18.98
CA ASP A 74 -19.72 29.85 -20.23
C ASP A 74 -21.06 29.12 -20.08
N ALA A 75 -21.77 28.92 -21.19
CA ALA A 75 -23.07 28.24 -21.20
C ALA A 75 -22.99 26.73 -20.94
N GLY A 76 -21.81 26.14 -20.94
CA GLY A 76 -21.57 24.74 -20.57
C GLY A 76 -21.39 24.54 -19.08
N LEU A 77 -21.42 25.64 -18.30
CA LEU A 77 -21.27 25.65 -16.83
C LEU A 77 -19.98 24.96 -16.37
N ASN A 78 -18.87 25.18 -17.10
CA ASN A 78 -17.61 24.50 -16.81
C ASN A 78 -16.75 25.24 -15.77
N ARG A 79 -16.89 26.58 -15.69
CA ARG A 79 -16.06 27.40 -14.79
C ARG A 79 -16.88 28.48 -14.10
N VAL A 80 -16.85 28.47 -12.78
CA VAL A 80 -17.44 29.52 -11.96
C VAL A 80 -16.74 30.85 -12.17
N PHE A 81 -17.47 31.95 -12.20
CA PHE A 81 -16.94 33.30 -12.32
C PHE A 81 -16.50 33.83 -10.94
N ASP A 82 -15.25 34.25 -10.86
CA ASP A 82 -14.71 34.82 -9.63
C ASP A 82 -15.04 36.33 -9.55
N PHE A 83 -16.05 36.66 -8.78
CA PHE A 83 -16.50 38.06 -8.60
C PHE A 83 -15.51 38.96 -7.88
N GLU A 84 -14.59 38.40 -7.08
CA GLU A 84 -13.58 39.16 -6.33
C GLU A 84 -12.26 39.25 -7.09
N GLY A 85 -11.83 38.17 -7.75
CA GLY A 85 -10.54 38.08 -8.42
C GLY A 85 -10.55 38.51 -9.90
N GLU A 86 -11.71 38.35 -10.62
CA GLU A 86 -11.78 38.68 -12.05
C GLU A 86 -12.24 40.14 -12.30
N SER A 87 -11.33 40.94 -12.87
CA SER A 87 -11.64 42.31 -13.31
C SER A 87 -12.31 42.31 -14.69
N ILE A 88 -13.33 43.16 -14.90
CA ILE A 88 -14.01 43.34 -16.17
C ILE A 88 -13.18 44.22 -17.09
N THR A 89 -12.70 43.64 -18.20
CA THR A 89 -11.86 44.35 -19.20
C THR A 89 -12.47 44.34 -20.61
N ALA A 90 -13.60 43.62 -20.79
CA ALA A 90 -14.41 43.51 -22.00
C ALA A 90 -15.85 43.16 -21.62
N ASP A 91 -16.80 43.25 -22.54
CA ASP A 91 -18.16 42.75 -22.34
C ASP A 91 -18.12 41.27 -21.91
N ARG A 92 -18.93 40.92 -20.91
CA ARG A 92 -18.90 39.59 -20.32
C ARG A 92 -20.33 39.02 -20.22
N ASN A 93 -20.47 37.73 -20.57
CA ASN A 93 -21.68 36.97 -20.31
C ASN A 93 -21.46 36.04 -19.13
N LEU A 94 -22.40 35.98 -18.22
CA LEU A 94 -22.42 35.07 -17.08
C LEU A 94 -23.71 34.22 -17.15
N TYR A 95 -23.60 32.95 -16.80
CA TYR A 95 -24.68 31.98 -16.93
C TYR A 95 -25.00 31.39 -15.55
N ALA A 96 -26.29 31.42 -15.17
CA ALA A 96 -26.75 30.83 -13.93
C ALA A 96 -26.69 29.30 -13.98
N GLY A 97 -26.01 28.70 -13.04
CA GLY A 97 -26.04 27.27 -12.78
C GLY A 97 -27.17 26.94 -11.78
N TYR A 98 -27.88 25.86 -12.04
CA TYR A 98 -28.90 25.33 -11.14
C TYR A 98 -28.71 23.81 -11.05
N VAL A 99 -28.86 23.27 -9.86
CA VAL A 99 -28.74 21.83 -9.58
C VAL A 99 -30.08 21.26 -9.17
N ALA A 100 -30.41 20.06 -9.59
CA ALA A 100 -31.60 19.36 -9.15
C ALA A 100 -31.46 18.95 -7.68
N VAL A 101 -32.49 19.25 -6.89
CA VAL A 101 -32.58 18.85 -5.49
C VAL A 101 -33.39 17.56 -5.39
N GLY A 102 -32.85 16.54 -4.72
CA GLY A 102 -33.63 15.40 -4.26
C GLY A 102 -33.25 14.00 -4.74
N THR A 103 -32.23 13.81 -5.56
CA THR A 103 -31.69 12.44 -5.77
C THR A 103 -30.67 12.10 -4.69
N ASP A 104 -30.99 11.05 -3.93
CA ASP A 104 -30.10 10.56 -2.87
C ASP A 104 -28.86 9.90 -3.47
N ASP A 105 -27.67 10.39 -3.11
CA ASP A 105 -26.41 9.75 -3.47
C ASP A 105 -26.19 8.51 -2.59
N THR A 106 -26.31 7.35 -3.21
CA THR A 106 -26.13 6.06 -2.55
C THR A 106 -24.69 5.52 -2.65
N ARG A 107 -23.79 6.26 -3.29
CA ARG A 107 -22.39 5.89 -3.40
C ARG A 107 -21.71 5.99 -2.03
N THR A 108 -20.68 5.19 -1.85
CA THR A 108 -19.77 5.28 -0.70
C THR A 108 -18.51 6.04 -1.12
N TRP A 109 -18.17 7.07 -0.38
CA TRP A 109 -17.00 7.90 -0.67
C TRP A 109 -15.87 7.61 0.31
N ALA A 110 -14.66 7.54 -0.19
CA ALA A 110 -13.46 7.35 0.60
C ALA A 110 -12.41 8.41 0.27
N ILE A 111 -11.57 8.76 1.26
CA ILE A 111 -10.34 9.50 1.01
C ILE A 111 -9.26 8.53 0.55
N VAL A 112 -8.58 8.85 -0.54
CA VAL A 112 -7.49 8.07 -1.11
C VAL A 112 -6.29 8.97 -1.33
N GLY A 113 -5.10 8.52 -0.95
CA GLY A 113 -3.92 9.36 -1.07
C GLY A 113 -2.67 8.73 -0.50
N SER A 114 -1.67 9.56 -0.32
CA SER A 114 -0.45 9.24 0.43
C SER A 114 -0.07 10.42 1.31
N GLY A 115 0.45 10.15 2.48
CA GLY A 115 0.80 11.19 3.43
C GLY A 115 1.49 10.64 4.67
N GLN A 116 1.79 11.54 5.58
CA GLN A 116 2.52 11.23 6.79
C GLN A 116 1.59 10.73 7.91
N GLY A 117 0.31 11.15 7.89
CA GLY A 117 -0.70 10.73 8.85
C GLY A 117 -1.19 9.30 8.64
N ASP A 118 -1.68 8.67 9.71
CA ASP A 118 -2.05 7.25 9.70
C ASP A 118 -3.17 6.92 8.69
N ILE A 119 -4.11 7.84 8.45
CA ILE A 119 -5.22 7.62 7.52
C ILE A 119 -4.69 7.60 6.07
N LEU A 120 -3.99 8.64 5.63
CA LEU A 120 -3.51 8.71 4.24
C LEU A 120 -2.42 7.68 3.95
N SER A 121 -1.47 7.48 4.87
CA SER A 121 -0.41 6.49 4.69
C SER A 121 -0.96 5.07 4.52
N SER A 122 -2.05 4.74 5.23
CA SER A 122 -2.68 3.41 5.17
C SER A 122 -3.56 3.22 3.93
N SER A 123 -4.10 4.27 3.32
CA SER A 123 -4.94 4.15 2.11
C SER A 123 -4.15 3.67 0.88
N ALA A 124 -2.82 3.94 0.86
CA ALA A 124 -1.92 3.57 -0.22
C ALA A 124 -2.52 3.83 -1.61
N TRP A 125 -3.05 5.03 -1.81
CA TRP A 125 -3.77 5.44 -3.01
C TRP A 125 -4.97 4.53 -3.36
N GLY A 126 -5.74 4.12 -2.34
CA GLY A 126 -6.94 3.29 -2.50
C GLY A 126 -6.66 1.79 -2.64
N THR A 127 -5.42 1.34 -2.51
CA THR A 127 -5.10 -0.09 -2.48
C THR A 127 -5.69 -0.77 -1.23
N VAL A 128 -5.78 -0.02 -0.12
CA VAL A 128 -6.40 -0.47 1.13
C VAL A 128 -7.44 0.57 1.56
N ILE A 129 -8.72 0.23 1.49
CA ILE A 129 -9.81 1.04 2.00
C ILE A 129 -10.49 0.29 3.14
N THR A 130 -10.56 0.94 4.29
CA THR A 130 -11.25 0.47 5.50
C THR A 130 -12.18 1.56 6.00
N ASP A 131 -12.97 1.26 7.03
CA ASP A 131 -13.96 2.20 7.59
C ASP A 131 -13.37 3.58 7.94
N VAL A 132 -12.09 3.66 8.30
CA VAL A 132 -11.43 4.93 8.67
C VAL A 132 -11.17 5.84 7.48
N HIS A 133 -11.14 5.30 6.26
CA HIS A 133 -11.01 6.08 5.04
C HIS A 133 -12.36 6.55 4.50
N MET A 134 -13.45 5.95 4.97
CA MET A 134 -14.79 6.25 4.48
C MET A 134 -15.29 7.58 5.03
N LEU A 135 -15.89 8.38 4.15
CA LEU A 135 -16.61 9.56 4.56
C LEU A 135 -17.95 9.16 5.17
N GLU A 136 -18.31 9.77 6.28
CA GLU A 136 -19.63 9.59 6.89
C GLU A 136 -20.66 10.44 6.18
N LYS A 137 -21.76 9.82 5.72
CA LYS A 137 -22.91 10.56 5.20
C LYS A 137 -23.60 11.26 6.37
N THR A 138 -23.59 12.59 6.36
CA THR A 138 -24.24 13.41 7.39
C THR A 138 -25.75 13.49 7.16
N GLY A 139 -26.48 14.07 8.10
CA GLY A 139 -27.94 14.24 7.98
C GLY A 139 -28.38 15.28 6.93
N GLY A 140 -27.45 15.93 6.23
CA GLY A 140 -27.68 16.79 5.07
C GLY A 140 -27.95 15.99 3.80
N GLU A 141 -28.55 16.62 2.80
CA GLU A 141 -28.75 15.99 1.49
C GLU A 141 -27.39 15.85 0.79
N ASN A 142 -26.94 14.59 0.58
CA ASN A 142 -25.72 14.25 -0.14
C ASN A 142 -24.43 14.91 0.38
N GLU A 143 -24.35 15.14 1.68
CA GLU A 143 -23.16 15.62 2.35
C GLU A 143 -22.41 14.44 3.00
N PHE A 144 -21.12 14.35 2.72
CA PHE A 144 -20.21 13.31 3.22
C PHE A 144 -19.02 13.97 3.90
N THR A 145 -18.72 13.59 5.14
CA THR A 145 -17.68 14.24 5.93
C THR A 145 -16.60 13.29 6.39
N ILE A 146 -15.39 13.82 6.53
CA ILE A 146 -14.27 13.15 7.18
C ILE A 146 -13.41 14.18 7.91
N THR A 147 -12.92 13.81 9.10
CA THR A 147 -11.99 14.64 9.88
C THR A 147 -10.68 13.90 10.05
N LEU A 148 -9.55 14.55 9.70
CA LEU A 148 -8.24 13.95 9.82
C LEU A 148 -7.14 15.00 10.02
N ASP A 149 -6.00 14.55 10.53
CA ASP A 149 -4.76 15.31 10.55
C ASP A 149 -4.04 15.20 9.22
N LEU A 150 -3.63 16.34 8.69
CA LEU A 150 -2.88 16.47 7.44
C LEU A 150 -1.57 17.20 7.68
N TYR A 151 -0.54 16.80 6.94
CA TYR A 151 0.83 17.32 7.06
C TYR A 151 1.27 17.92 5.73
N GLU A 152 2.30 18.75 5.77
CA GLU A 152 2.86 19.38 4.57
C GLU A 152 3.23 18.31 3.52
N ASP A 153 2.92 18.58 2.26
CA ASP A 153 3.09 17.67 1.11
C ASP A 153 2.20 16.41 1.08
N ASP A 154 1.32 16.20 2.05
CA ASP A 154 0.29 15.16 1.95
C ASP A 154 -0.56 15.38 0.69
N GLN A 155 -0.92 14.29 -0.01
CA GLN A 155 -1.70 14.35 -1.26
C GLN A 155 -2.88 13.39 -1.21
N PHE A 156 -4.05 13.85 -1.63
CA PHE A 156 -5.26 13.03 -1.60
C PHE A 156 -6.32 13.47 -2.61
N GLN A 157 -7.33 12.63 -2.76
CA GLN A 157 -8.59 12.89 -3.45
C GLN A 157 -9.73 12.17 -2.71
N PHE A 158 -10.97 12.50 -3.04
CA PHE A 158 -12.12 11.68 -2.69
C PHE A 158 -12.53 10.85 -3.90
N ALA A 159 -12.77 9.56 -3.69
CA ALA A 159 -13.17 8.63 -4.74
C ALA A 159 -14.26 7.68 -4.22
N THR A 160 -15.06 7.15 -5.13
CA THR A 160 -16.02 6.09 -4.77
C THR A 160 -15.30 4.75 -4.75
N ASP A 161 -15.45 4.03 -3.64
CA ASP A 161 -14.88 2.70 -3.43
C ASP A 161 -13.37 2.61 -3.72
N THR A 162 -12.88 1.42 -4.00
CA THR A 162 -11.49 1.14 -4.36
C THR A 162 -11.20 1.31 -5.86
N SER A 163 -12.19 1.73 -6.65
CA SER A 163 -12.14 1.66 -8.11
C SER A 163 -11.56 2.90 -8.79
N TRP A 164 -11.20 3.95 -8.05
CA TRP A 164 -10.80 5.25 -8.61
C TRP A 164 -11.85 5.86 -9.55
N MET A 165 -13.08 5.41 -9.44
CA MET A 165 -14.22 5.97 -10.14
C MET A 165 -14.69 7.24 -9.44
N ASN A 166 -15.27 8.17 -10.19
CA ASN A 166 -15.90 9.36 -9.62
C ASN A 166 -14.98 10.19 -8.72
N GLN A 167 -13.76 10.44 -9.18
CA GLN A 167 -12.75 11.22 -8.43
C GLN A 167 -13.18 12.66 -8.22
N ARG A 168 -12.95 13.18 -7.02
CA ARG A 168 -13.15 14.59 -6.64
C ARG A 168 -11.86 15.12 -6.01
N GLY A 169 -11.16 15.97 -6.75
CA GLY A 169 -9.88 16.51 -6.37
C GLY A 169 -9.90 18.02 -6.16
N PHE A 170 -8.77 18.67 -6.34
CA PHE A 170 -8.55 20.09 -6.02
C PHE A 170 -9.53 21.04 -6.74
N GLY A 171 -9.90 20.74 -7.98
CA GLY A 171 -10.81 21.58 -8.75
C GLY A 171 -12.25 21.64 -8.21
N TYR A 172 -12.60 20.78 -7.25
CA TYR A 172 -13.90 20.82 -6.56
C TYR A 172 -13.90 21.72 -5.32
N ILE A 173 -12.73 22.26 -4.89
CA ILE A 173 -12.69 23.29 -3.85
C ILE A 173 -13.07 24.62 -4.48
N PRO A 174 -14.19 25.27 -4.05
CA PRO A 174 -14.60 26.58 -4.56
C PRO A 174 -13.49 27.61 -4.44
N LEU A 175 -13.44 28.57 -5.37
CA LEU A 175 -12.43 29.65 -5.34
C LEU A 175 -12.43 30.44 -4.03
N ALA A 176 -13.63 30.71 -3.50
CA ALA A 176 -13.79 31.43 -2.23
C ALA A 176 -13.21 30.67 -1.02
N ASP A 177 -13.09 29.34 -1.13
CA ASP A 177 -12.60 28.48 -0.06
C ASP A 177 -11.14 28.06 -0.24
N ARG A 178 -10.44 28.63 -1.26
CA ARG A 178 -9.00 28.32 -1.50
C ARG A 178 -8.06 29.06 -0.59
N THR A 179 -8.56 30.04 0.15
CA THR A 179 -7.81 30.72 1.21
C THR A 179 -8.56 30.61 2.53
N MET A 180 -7.82 30.64 3.62
CA MET A 180 -8.37 30.68 4.98
C MET A 180 -7.60 31.69 5.81
N THR A 181 -8.21 32.14 6.91
CA THR A 181 -7.52 33.05 7.84
C THR A 181 -7.22 32.33 9.15
N VAL A 182 -5.96 32.24 9.52
CA VAL A 182 -5.50 31.70 10.81
C VAL A 182 -4.71 32.78 11.53
N ASP A 183 -5.10 33.08 12.76
CA ASP A 183 -4.44 34.10 13.60
C ASP A 183 -4.34 35.50 12.95
N GLY A 184 -5.20 35.78 11.97
CA GLY A 184 -5.25 37.05 11.24
C GLY A 184 -4.35 37.09 9.99
N GLU A 185 -3.70 36.02 9.65
CA GLU A 185 -2.96 35.85 8.40
C GLU A 185 -3.80 35.03 7.38
N GLU A 186 -3.81 35.50 6.13
CA GLU A 186 -4.43 34.79 5.01
C GLU A 186 -3.46 33.73 4.49
N LEU A 187 -3.93 32.48 4.40
CA LEU A 187 -3.15 31.31 4.00
C LEU A 187 -3.86 30.57 2.87
N THR A 188 -3.07 29.92 2.02
CA THR A 188 -3.56 28.96 1.00
C THR A 188 -3.27 27.56 1.51
N PRO A 189 -4.23 26.85 2.14
CA PRO A 189 -3.94 25.59 2.81
C PRO A 189 -3.74 24.42 1.85
N PHE A 190 -4.26 24.53 0.63
CA PHE A 190 -4.19 23.47 -0.37
C PHE A 190 -3.79 24.02 -1.72
N SER A 191 -3.04 23.23 -2.48
CA SER A 191 -2.73 23.44 -3.89
C SER A 191 -3.14 22.26 -4.75
N GLY A 192 -3.05 22.43 -6.05
CA GLY A 192 -3.34 21.40 -7.04
C GLY A 192 -3.00 21.90 -8.43
N GLY A 193 -3.25 21.12 -9.48
CA GLY A 193 -3.04 21.59 -10.84
C GLY A 193 -4.23 22.43 -11.34
N GLY A 194 -3.95 23.50 -12.08
CA GLY A 194 -4.86 24.21 -12.95
C GLY A 194 -6.04 24.96 -12.32
N GLY A 195 -7.02 25.33 -13.14
CA GLY A 195 -8.18 26.14 -12.77
C GLY A 195 -9.48 25.35 -12.70
N ILE A 196 -10.44 25.87 -11.94
CA ILE A 196 -11.80 25.34 -11.92
C ILE A 196 -12.42 25.41 -13.31
N GLY A 197 -13.06 24.34 -13.75
CA GLY A 197 -13.75 24.26 -15.01
C GLY A 197 -13.02 23.57 -16.12
N GLU A 198 -11.75 23.23 -15.91
CA GLU A 198 -11.07 22.28 -16.78
C GLU A 198 -11.14 20.89 -16.15
N THR A 199 -11.61 19.90 -16.91
CA THR A 199 -11.88 18.55 -16.39
C THR A 199 -10.65 17.87 -15.80
N ALA A 200 -9.46 18.15 -16.36
CA ALA A 200 -8.20 17.66 -15.81
C ALA A 200 -7.91 18.20 -14.41
N ASP A 201 -8.29 19.43 -14.11
CA ASP A 201 -8.00 20.07 -12.82
C ASP A 201 -8.91 19.60 -11.71
N LYS A 202 -10.15 19.24 -12.04
CA LYS A 202 -11.09 18.66 -11.08
C LYS A 202 -10.61 17.34 -10.50
N GLN A 203 -9.76 16.62 -11.23
CA GLN A 203 -9.18 15.35 -10.82
C GLN A 203 -7.75 15.48 -10.31
N SER A 204 -7.21 16.71 -10.20
CA SER A 204 -5.89 16.92 -9.61
C SER A 204 -5.90 16.56 -8.13
N ASN A 205 -4.78 16.01 -7.64
CA ASN A 205 -4.64 15.78 -6.22
C ASN A 205 -4.78 17.08 -5.44
N ILE A 206 -5.36 17.01 -4.26
CA ILE A 206 -5.29 18.06 -3.26
C ILE A 206 -3.96 17.88 -2.54
N ILE A 207 -3.09 18.88 -2.60
CA ILE A 207 -1.76 18.90 -1.97
C ILE A 207 -1.84 19.82 -0.76
N VAL A 208 -1.39 19.37 0.38
CA VAL A 208 -1.43 20.12 1.64
C VAL A 208 -0.24 21.07 1.72
N GLU A 209 -0.50 22.38 1.72
CA GLU A 209 0.49 23.44 1.90
C GLU A 209 0.55 23.94 3.35
N TYR A 210 -0.56 23.82 4.09
CA TYR A 210 -0.61 24.20 5.49
C TYR A 210 -1.10 23.02 6.34
N PRO A 211 -0.24 22.47 7.20
CA PRO A 211 -0.60 21.30 8.02
C PRO A 211 -1.63 21.66 9.09
N GLY A 212 -2.54 20.74 9.39
CA GLY A 212 -3.59 20.95 10.38
C GLY A 212 -4.56 19.78 10.51
N ASN A 213 -5.42 19.87 11.50
CA ASN A 213 -6.60 19.02 11.60
C ASN A 213 -7.73 19.67 10.80
N TYR A 214 -8.28 18.93 9.84
CA TYR A 214 -9.31 19.42 8.94
C TYR A 214 -10.54 18.52 8.95
N THR A 215 -11.72 19.13 8.91
CA THR A 215 -12.98 18.44 8.59
C THR A 215 -13.36 18.82 7.17
N PHE A 216 -13.39 17.86 6.26
CA PHE A 216 -13.86 18.05 4.89
C PHE A 216 -15.33 17.68 4.79
N THR A 217 -16.05 18.40 3.95
CA THR A 217 -17.42 18.08 3.52
C THR A 217 -17.43 18.02 2.00
N LEU A 218 -17.73 16.84 1.47
CA LEU A 218 -18.02 16.63 0.05
C LEU A 218 -19.55 16.69 -0.13
N THR A 219 -20.04 17.64 -0.92
CA THR A 219 -21.44 17.74 -1.32
C THR A 219 -21.58 17.28 -2.76
N THR A 220 -22.50 16.35 -3.04
CA THR A 220 -22.63 15.72 -4.37
C THR A 220 -24.04 15.91 -4.95
N TYR A 221 -24.08 15.95 -6.29
CA TYR A 221 -25.30 16.07 -7.08
C TYR A 221 -25.30 14.98 -8.17
N PRO A 222 -25.67 13.73 -7.84
CA PRO A 222 -25.49 12.57 -8.71
C PRO A 222 -26.22 12.67 -10.06
N ASP A 223 -27.32 13.40 -10.14
CA ASP A 223 -28.06 13.63 -11.40
C ASP A 223 -27.32 14.55 -12.37
N GLU A 224 -26.34 15.29 -11.89
CA GLU A 224 -25.53 16.23 -12.68
C GLU A 224 -24.16 15.63 -13.08
N ASP A 225 -23.93 14.38 -12.74
CA ASP A 225 -22.71 13.66 -13.16
C ASP A 225 -22.72 13.40 -14.68
N TYR A 226 -21.59 13.60 -15.31
CA TYR A 226 -21.41 13.29 -16.71
C TYR A 226 -20.04 12.64 -16.96
N TYR A 227 -19.89 12.01 -18.14
CA TYR A 227 -18.65 11.38 -18.58
C TYR A 227 -18.09 12.14 -19.77
N ASP A 228 -16.78 12.45 -19.72
CA ASP A 228 -16.06 13.11 -20.81
C ASP A 228 -14.99 12.14 -21.35
N ASP A 229 -15.08 11.81 -22.64
CA ASP A 229 -14.12 10.92 -23.32
C ASP A 229 -12.68 11.43 -23.27
N ASN A 230 -12.46 12.72 -23.01
CA ASN A 230 -11.13 13.30 -22.85
C ASN A 230 -10.55 13.11 -21.45
N VAL A 231 -11.35 12.61 -20.51
CA VAL A 231 -10.94 12.36 -19.12
C VAL A 231 -10.99 10.86 -18.86
N ASN A 232 -9.84 10.24 -18.68
CA ASN A 232 -9.70 8.79 -18.47
C ASN A 232 -10.54 7.93 -19.43
N ASN A 233 -10.62 8.33 -20.71
CA ASN A 233 -11.43 7.67 -21.75
C ASN A 233 -12.92 7.51 -21.39
N GLY A 234 -13.50 8.47 -20.68
CA GLY A 234 -14.91 8.42 -20.24
C GLY A 234 -15.20 7.40 -19.15
N GLN A 235 -14.19 6.93 -18.44
CA GLN A 235 -14.38 5.93 -17.37
C GLN A 235 -14.67 6.55 -16.01
N VAL A 236 -14.52 7.85 -15.86
CA VAL A 236 -14.66 8.58 -14.60
C VAL A 236 -15.78 9.58 -14.72
N SER A 237 -16.73 9.62 -13.77
CA SER A 237 -17.74 10.65 -13.74
C SER A 237 -17.16 11.98 -13.24
N ILE A 238 -17.68 13.05 -13.82
CA ILE A 238 -17.34 14.42 -13.47
C ILE A 238 -18.65 15.14 -13.12
N SER A 239 -18.61 16.05 -12.16
CA SER A 239 -19.70 16.97 -11.87
C SER A 239 -19.21 18.41 -11.95
N ASN A 240 -20.07 19.31 -12.44
CA ASN A 240 -19.79 20.74 -12.39
C ASN A 240 -20.26 21.37 -11.07
N PHE A 241 -21.03 20.63 -10.30
CA PHE A 241 -21.77 21.16 -9.14
C PHE A 241 -21.31 20.57 -7.81
N ASP A 242 -20.66 19.39 -7.81
CA ASP A 242 -20.08 18.84 -6.60
C ASP A 242 -19.06 19.83 -6.01
N THR A 243 -19.01 19.91 -4.69
CA THR A 243 -18.11 20.81 -3.98
C THR A 243 -17.40 20.10 -2.84
N ILE A 244 -16.17 20.51 -2.59
CA ILE A 244 -15.39 20.14 -1.40
C ILE A 244 -15.18 21.40 -0.57
N THR A 245 -15.76 21.45 0.62
CA THR A 245 -15.50 22.49 1.60
C THR A 245 -14.73 21.92 2.78
N TYR A 246 -14.11 22.79 3.59
CA TYR A 246 -13.35 22.32 4.75
C TYR A 246 -13.45 23.30 5.92
N GLU A 247 -13.23 22.78 7.11
CA GLU A 247 -13.07 23.53 8.35
C GLU A 247 -11.69 23.20 8.94
N TYR A 248 -10.91 24.22 9.27
CA TYR A 248 -9.65 24.05 9.99
C TYR A 248 -9.94 24.02 11.49
N ASN A 249 -9.65 22.90 12.15
CA ASN A 249 -9.94 22.67 13.56
C ASN A 249 -8.77 23.05 14.49
N GLY A 250 -7.59 23.29 13.91
CA GLY A 250 -6.38 23.60 14.65
C GLY A 250 -5.15 22.87 14.11
N PRO A 251 -4.01 22.97 14.77
CA PRO A 251 -2.79 22.26 14.37
C PRO A 251 -3.01 20.74 14.35
N ALA A 252 -2.37 20.06 13.40
CA ALA A 252 -2.29 18.60 13.38
C ALA A 252 -1.56 18.08 14.64
N ALA A 253 -1.87 16.85 15.03
CA ALA A 253 -1.13 16.18 16.10
C ALA A 253 0.35 16.02 15.73
N GLU A 254 1.25 16.12 16.71
CA GLU A 254 2.67 15.88 16.46
C GLU A 254 2.89 14.41 16.06
N LEU A 255 3.55 14.20 14.92
CA LEU A 255 3.97 12.86 14.52
C LEU A 255 5.16 12.39 15.36
N SER A 256 5.11 11.11 15.76
CA SER A 256 6.33 10.46 16.28
C SER A 256 7.41 10.46 15.20
N SER A 257 8.67 10.67 15.56
CA SER A 257 9.80 10.53 14.64
C SER A 257 9.95 9.11 14.08
N THR A 258 9.33 8.13 14.74
CA THR A 258 9.34 6.73 14.30
C THR A 258 7.92 6.19 14.19
N VAL A 259 7.72 5.28 13.23
CA VAL A 259 6.52 4.45 13.09
C VAL A 259 6.87 3.03 13.52
N THR A 260 6.03 2.42 14.34
CA THR A 260 6.14 0.99 14.61
C THR A 260 5.29 0.24 13.60
N GLU A 261 5.89 -0.70 12.90
CA GLU A 261 5.24 -1.62 11.99
C GLU A 261 5.27 -3.03 12.57
N PHE A 262 4.24 -3.83 12.34
CA PHE A 262 4.19 -5.22 12.76
C PHE A 262 4.12 -6.14 11.55
N TYR A 263 4.82 -7.27 11.64
CA TYR A 263 4.91 -8.27 10.59
C TYR A 263 4.67 -9.66 11.18
N ILE A 264 3.89 -10.48 10.49
CA ILE A 264 3.77 -11.90 10.86
C ILE A 264 5.07 -12.61 10.50
N LYS A 265 5.52 -13.48 11.40
CA LYS A 265 6.74 -14.26 11.31
C LYS A 265 6.43 -15.70 11.70
N GLY A 266 6.99 -16.65 10.99
CA GLY A 266 6.72 -18.06 11.26
C GLY A 266 7.67 -18.99 10.53
N GLN A 267 7.59 -20.30 10.85
CA GLN A 267 8.44 -21.31 10.25
C GLN A 267 8.23 -21.41 8.74
N ASP A 268 6.98 -21.51 8.30
CA ASP A 268 6.63 -21.74 6.90
C ASP A 268 6.34 -20.43 6.13
N ILE A 269 6.31 -19.29 6.84
CA ILE A 269 6.10 -17.96 6.23
C ILE A 269 7.42 -17.23 5.99
N THR A 270 8.33 -17.22 6.98
CA THR A 270 9.58 -16.47 6.90
C THR A 270 10.79 -17.31 7.29
N GLN A 271 10.60 -18.61 7.59
CA GLN A 271 11.63 -19.50 8.14
C GLN A 271 12.28 -18.90 9.40
N TRP A 272 11.51 -18.14 10.20
CA TRP A 272 11.95 -17.36 11.34
C TRP A 272 13.02 -16.29 11.01
N GLY A 273 13.30 -16.07 9.73
CA GLY A 273 14.21 -15.04 9.26
C GLY A 273 13.62 -13.63 9.39
N ASP A 274 14.45 -12.62 9.16
CA ASP A 274 14.05 -11.21 9.17
C ASP A 274 13.58 -10.79 7.77
N MET A 275 12.49 -11.41 7.31
CA MET A 275 11.80 -11.07 6.07
C MET A 275 10.62 -10.16 6.39
N TYR A 276 10.66 -8.95 5.89
CA TYR A 276 9.66 -7.92 6.08
C TYR A 276 9.11 -7.53 4.71
N ASN A 277 8.07 -8.22 4.24
CA ASN A 277 7.47 -7.95 2.94
C ASN A 277 6.01 -7.46 3.08
N PRO A 278 5.42 -6.85 2.05
CA PRO A 278 4.06 -6.32 2.13
C PRO A 278 2.98 -7.34 2.49
N ALA A 279 3.17 -8.63 2.13
CA ALA A 279 2.19 -9.67 2.44
C ALA A 279 2.23 -10.13 3.91
N THR A 280 3.31 -9.81 4.64
CA THR A 280 3.47 -10.14 6.05
C THR A 280 3.24 -8.94 6.97
N GLN A 281 3.09 -7.74 6.40
CA GLN A 281 2.93 -6.48 7.13
C GLN A 281 1.47 -6.29 7.57
N MET A 282 1.28 -5.91 8.84
CA MET A 282 -0.02 -5.44 9.30
C MET A 282 -0.27 -4.01 8.83
N THR A 283 -1.44 -3.76 8.30
CA THR A 283 -1.90 -2.39 7.99
C THR A 283 -2.25 -1.67 9.28
N ARG A 284 -1.67 -0.48 9.46
CA ARG A 284 -1.89 0.34 10.66
C ARG A 284 -2.92 1.42 10.40
N VAL A 285 -3.83 1.58 11.37
CA VAL A 285 -4.75 2.72 11.43
C VAL A 285 -4.87 3.16 12.89
N GLY A 286 -4.33 4.30 13.22
CA GLY A 286 -4.24 4.76 14.62
C GLY A 286 -3.43 3.77 15.48
N SER A 287 -4.04 3.27 16.55
CA SER A 287 -3.45 2.21 17.41
C SER A 287 -3.82 0.79 16.97
N THR A 288 -4.61 0.62 15.92
CA THR A 288 -5.08 -0.67 15.43
C THR A 288 -4.24 -1.14 14.25
N TYR A 289 -3.87 -2.41 14.27
CA TYR A 289 -3.11 -3.07 13.21
C TYR A 289 -3.88 -4.30 12.73
N THR A 290 -4.05 -4.45 11.42
CA THR A 290 -4.80 -5.55 10.82
C THR A 290 -3.98 -6.28 9.77
N LEU A 291 -4.14 -7.61 9.68
CA LEU A 291 -3.56 -8.44 8.64
C LEU A 291 -4.52 -9.58 8.32
N THR A 292 -4.86 -9.74 7.03
CA THR A 292 -5.55 -10.92 6.55
C THR A 292 -4.56 -11.80 5.80
N VAL A 293 -4.44 -13.07 6.22
CA VAL A 293 -3.45 -14.00 5.68
C VAL A 293 -3.98 -15.45 5.76
N TYR A 294 -3.74 -16.22 4.69
CA TYR A 294 -4.01 -17.66 4.73
C TYR A 294 -2.91 -18.38 5.51
N LEU A 295 -3.32 -19.23 6.48
CA LEU A 295 -2.41 -20.04 7.29
C LEU A 295 -2.81 -21.53 7.20
N LYS A 296 -1.80 -22.40 7.27
CA LYS A 296 -1.99 -23.86 7.27
C LYS A 296 -2.03 -24.40 8.70
N ALA A 297 -2.83 -25.41 8.94
CA ALA A 297 -2.83 -26.11 10.23
C ALA A 297 -1.44 -26.68 10.54
N GLY A 298 -0.93 -26.37 11.73
CA GLY A 298 0.41 -26.74 12.17
C GLY A 298 1.43 -25.62 12.05
N ASP A 299 1.19 -24.56 11.27
CA ASP A 299 2.08 -23.41 11.19
C ASP A 299 2.30 -22.79 12.56
N GLN A 300 3.52 -22.44 12.85
CA GLN A 300 3.85 -21.70 14.06
C GLN A 300 4.14 -20.25 13.69
N VAL A 301 3.40 -19.33 14.28
CA VAL A 301 3.48 -17.91 13.96
C VAL A 301 3.57 -17.02 15.21
N MET A 302 4.09 -15.84 15.01
CA MET A 302 4.05 -14.69 15.94
C MET A 302 4.20 -13.42 15.13
N PHE A 303 4.03 -12.25 15.73
CA PHE A 303 4.34 -10.98 15.09
C PHE A 303 5.57 -10.36 15.74
N THR A 304 6.38 -9.73 14.92
CA THR A 304 7.55 -8.93 15.30
C THR A 304 7.35 -7.49 14.87
N SER A 305 8.06 -6.57 15.52
CA SER A 305 7.98 -5.15 15.17
C SER A 305 9.25 -4.64 14.49
N LEU A 306 9.08 -3.68 13.57
CA LEU A 306 10.10 -2.75 13.11
C LEU A 306 9.78 -1.35 13.60
N ASN A 307 10.80 -0.57 13.94
CA ASN A 307 10.69 0.87 14.11
C ASN A 307 11.31 1.53 12.89
N VAL A 308 10.51 2.24 12.13
CA VAL A 308 10.91 2.93 10.91
C VAL A 308 11.02 4.42 11.22
N ASP A 309 12.18 5.00 10.98
CA ASP A 309 12.39 6.44 11.07
C ASP A 309 11.67 7.13 9.91
N ARG A 310 10.83 8.14 10.21
CA ARG A 310 9.99 8.79 9.19
C ARG A 310 10.78 9.68 8.23
N GLU A 311 11.89 10.23 8.69
CA GLU A 311 12.71 11.16 7.88
C GLU A 311 13.64 10.39 6.92
N THR A 312 14.26 9.32 7.43
CA THR A 312 15.29 8.58 6.68
C THR A 312 14.78 7.31 6.04
N GLY A 313 13.63 6.78 6.49
CA GLY A 313 13.13 5.46 6.10
C GLY A 313 13.96 4.29 6.67
N GLU A 314 14.99 4.58 7.46
CA GLU A 314 15.81 3.53 8.08
C GLU A 314 14.98 2.74 9.10
N SER A 315 15.09 1.42 9.05
CA SER A 315 14.39 0.53 9.96
C SER A 315 15.32 -0.14 10.95
N THR A 316 14.82 -0.33 12.17
CA THR A 316 15.50 -1.10 13.22
C THR A 316 14.54 -2.15 13.78
N VAL A 317 15.05 -3.35 14.06
CA VAL A 317 14.23 -4.40 14.68
C VAL A 317 13.73 -3.92 16.04
N GLY A 318 12.42 -3.91 16.21
CA GLY A 318 11.78 -3.52 17.46
C GLY A 318 11.86 -4.63 18.51
N THR A 319 11.51 -4.27 19.73
CA THR A 319 11.50 -5.21 20.87
C THR A 319 10.11 -5.72 21.21
N THR A 320 9.09 -5.29 20.49
CA THR A 320 7.69 -5.70 20.72
C THR A 320 7.40 -6.94 19.88
N TYR A 321 6.92 -7.96 20.55
CA TYR A 321 6.43 -9.19 19.96
C TYR A 321 4.98 -9.38 20.34
N ILE A 322 4.12 -9.73 19.36
CA ILE A 322 2.74 -10.12 19.59
C ILE A 322 2.66 -11.63 19.40
N ASN A 323 2.19 -12.32 20.42
CA ASN A 323 2.25 -13.77 20.49
C ASN A 323 1.01 -14.34 21.23
N VAL A 324 1.03 -15.63 21.56
CA VAL A 324 -0.08 -16.32 22.23
C VAL A 324 -0.58 -15.63 23.50
N THR A 325 0.27 -14.86 24.19
CA THR A 325 -0.12 -14.15 25.43
C THR A 325 -0.92 -12.88 25.19
N ASN A 326 -0.99 -12.41 23.95
CA ASN A 326 -1.77 -11.23 23.54
C ASN A 326 -3.18 -11.61 23.08
N LEU A 327 -3.45 -12.90 22.80
CA LEU A 327 -4.75 -13.36 22.30
C LEU A 327 -5.87 -13.06 23.30
N ASP A 328 -6.99 -12.58 22.80
CA ASP A 328 -8.23 -12.51 23.55
C ASP A 328 -8.81 -13.93 23.81
N GLU A 329 -9.83 -14.02 24.67
CA GLU A 329 -10.40 -15.32 25.10
C GLU A 329 -11.06 -16.08 23.93
N GLU A 330 -11.66 -15.37 22.98
CA GLU A 330 -12.34 -15.95 21.83
C GLU A 330 -11.32 -16.52 20.83
N SER A 331 -10.33 -15.73 20.48
CA SER A 331 -9.28 -16.09 19.51
C SER A 331 -8.33 -17.18 20.03
N ALA A 332 -8.15 -17.28 21.35
CA ALA A 332 -7.26 -18.28 21.94
C ALA A 332 -7.63 -19.73 21.56
N SER A 333 -8.89 -20.00 21.22
CA SER A 333 -9.34 -21.33 20.78
C SER A 333 -8.84 -21.73 19.39
N LEU A 334 -8.45 -20.77 18.56
CA LEU A 334 -7.97 -20.98 17.18
C LEU A 334 -6.51 -21.46 17.15
N PHE A 335 -5.80 -21.33 18.25
CA PHE A 335 -4.36 -21.61 18.33
C PHE A 335 -4.01 -22.51 19.51
N THR A 336 -2.92 -23.25 19.36
CA THR A 336 -2.27 -23.99 20.44
C THR A 336 -0.95 -23.31 20.80
N ALA A 337 -0.67 -23.10 22.09
CA ALA A 337 0.58 -22.49 22.51
C ALA A 337 1.78 -23.43 22.27
N ALA A 338 2.81 -22.91 21.58
CA ALA A 338 4.11 -23.56 21.40
C ALA A 338 5.20 -22.64 21.95
N GLY A 339 5.42 -22.70 23.26
CA GLY A 339 6.18 -21.67 23.96
C GLY A 339 5.44 -20.34 23.91
N ASN A 340 6.05 -19.32 23.28
CA ASN A 340 5.41 -18.04 23.02
C ASN A 340 4.71 -17.98 21.67
N ASN A 341 4.97 -18.94 20.77
CA ASN A 341 4.39 -18.94 19.43
C ASN A 341 2.93 -19.43 19.45
N MET A 342 2.18 -19.08 18.43
CA MET A 342 0.84 -19.56 18.14
C MET A 342 0.93 -20.67 17.09
N THR A 343 0.54 -21.90 17.42
CA THR A 343 0.38 -22.97 16.44
C THR A 343 -1.04 -22.93 15.93
N VAL A 344 -1.21 -22.83 14.63
CA VAL A 344 -2.48 -22.75 13.92
C VAL A 344 -3.20 -24.10 14.02
N ASN A 345 -4.44 -24.12 14.51
CA ASN A 345 -5.20 -25.37 14.70
C ASN A 345 -5.92 -25.82 13.43
N THR A 346 -6.39 -24.89 12.60
CA THR A 346 -7.18 -25.19 11.39
C THR A 346 -6.66 -24.33 10.24
N SER A 347 -6.50 -24.91 9.05
CA SER A 347 -6.15 -24.13 7.84
C SER A 347 -7.30 -23.23 7.45
N GLY A 348 -7.01 -22.02 6.97
CA GLY A 348 -7.99 -21.06 6.50
C GLY A 348 -7.42 -19.65 6.41
N GLU A 349 -8.25 -18.69 6.07
CA GLU A 349 -7.89 -17.28 6.06
C GLU A 349 -8.14 -16.67 7.43
N TYR A 350 -7.10 -16.11 8.01
CA TYR A 350 -7.12 -15.46 9.31
C TYR A 350 -7.06 -13.94 9.13
N THR A 351 -8.02 -13.24 9.71
CA THR A 351 -7.95 -11.79 9.89
C THR A 351 -7.54 -11.48 11.32
N PHE A 352 -6.31 -11.04 11.49
CA PHE A 352 -5.76 -10.60 12.77
C PHE A 352 -6.04 -9.11 12.97
N THR A 353 -6.42 -8.74 14.19
CA THR A 353 -6.55 -7.34 14.61
C THR A 353 -5.83 -7.16 15.94
N TYR A 354 -4.81 -6.32 15.94
CA TYR A 354 -4.04 -5.99 17.14
C TYR A 354 -4.30 -4.55 17.56
N ASP A 355 -4.75 -4.35 18.77
CA ASP A 355 -4.88 -3.04 19.40
C ASP A 355 -3.65 -2.79 20.27
N ALA A 356 -2.84 -1.80 19.89
CA ALA A 356 -1.59 -1.49 20.56
C ALA A 356 -1.78 -0.81 21.91
N ASP A 357 -2.91 -0.16 22.16
CA ASP A 357 -3.21 0.50 23.43
C ASP A 357 -3.58 -0.54 24.51
N SER A 358 -4.47 -1.46 24.18
CA SER A 358 -4.85 -2.57 25.07
C SER A 358 -3.86 -3.74 25.02
N LYS A 359 -2.99 -3.81 24.00
CA LYS A 359 -2.08 -4.91 23.67
C LYS A 359 -2.78 -6.24 23.46
N THR A 360 -3.97 -6.19 22.89
CA THR A 360 -4.82 -7.34 22.65
C THR A 360 -4.82 -7.71 21.17
N LEU A 361 -4.63 -8.99 20.87
CA LEU A 361 -4.73 -9.58 19.54
C LEU A 361 -6.04 -10.36 19.44
N SER A 362 -6.88 -10.02 18.50
CA SER A 362 -8.01 -10.83 18.07
C SER A 362 -7.74 -11.48 16.72
N ALA A 363 -8.38 -12.61 16.46
CA ALA A 363 -8.30 -13.31 15.19
C ALA A 363 -9.68 -13.86 14.80
N ALA A 364 -10.08 -13.61 13.56
CA ALA A 364 -11.24 -14.24 12.93
C ALA A 364 -10.76 -15.25 11.88
N LEU A 365 -11.43 -16.39 11.76
CA LEU A 365 -11.09 -17.46 10.82
C LEU A 365 -12.22 -17.69 9.83
N ASP A 366 -11.89 -17.68 8.54
CA ASP A 366 -12.69 -18.24 7.46
C ASP A 366 -12.11 -19.63 7.10
N GLU A 367 -12.77 -20.69 7.59
CA GLU A 367 -12.35 -22.07 7.36
C GLU A 367 -12.62 -22.55 5.93
N ASP A 368 -13.53 -21.88 5.21
CA ASP A 368 -13.90 -22.22 3.84
C ASP A 368 -12.94 -21.60 2.82
N ALA A 369 -12.14 -20.62 3.24
CA ALA A 369 -11.13 -19.99 2.39
C ALA A 369 -10.02 -20.99 2.03
N THR A 370 -9.55 -20.91 0.81
CA THR A 370 -8.44 -21.71 0.29
C THR A 370 -7.33 -20.82 -0.22
N LEU A 371 -6.09 -21.30 -0.15
CA LEU A 371 -4.98 -20.58 -0.77
C LEU A 371 -5.28 -20.37 -2.26
N VAL A 372 -5.22 -19.11 -2.70
CA VAL A 372 -5.51 -18.75 -4.08
C VAL A 372 -4.48 -19.41 -5.00
N GLN A 373 -4.95 -20.26 -5.90
CA GLN A 373 -4.13 -20.87 -6.94
C GLN A 373 -4.06 -19.93 -8.14
N ALA A 374 -2.86 -19.68 -8.63
CA ALA A 374 -2.60 -18.73 -9.72
C ALA A 374 -1.59 -19.30 -10.71
N ASP A 375 -1.62 -18.74 -11.92
CA ASP A 375 -0.54 -18.89 -12.89
C ASP A 375 0.43 -17.70 -12.73
N TYR A 376 1.72 -17.98 -12.66
CA TYR A 376 2.77 -16.98 -12.46
C TYR A 376 3.61 -16.85 -13.72
N TYR A 377 3.94 -15.60 -14.08
CA TYR A 377 4.75 -15.26 -15.24
C TYR A 377 5.81 -14.24 -14.86
N LEU A 378 7.02 -14.41 -15.40
CA LEU A 378 8.04 -13.38 -15.34
C LEU A 378 7.66 -12.27 -16.31
N ASP A 379 7.62 -11.03 -15.85
CA ASP A 379 7.36 -9.84 -16.67
C ASP A 379 8.44 -8.80 -16.47
N GLY A 380 8.67 -7.97 -17.49
CA GLY A 380 9.67 -6.94 -17.38
C GLY A 380 10.21 -6.43 -18.71
N SER A 381 11.33 -5.72 -18.61
CA SER A 381 12.16 -5.32 -19.74
C SER A 381 13.44 -6.14 -19.74
N PHE A 382 13.43 -7.31 -20.34
CA PHE A 382 14.57 -8.25 -20.41
C PHE A 382 14.53 -9.06 -21.70
N GLY A 383 15.66 -9.59 -22.15
CA GLY A 383 15.75 -10.45 -23.32
C GLY A 383 15.22 -9.83 -24.63
N GLY A 384 15.13 -8.50 -24.70
CA GLY A 384 14.53 -7.78 -25.82
C GLY A 384 13.01 -7.64 -25.75
N LEU A 385 12.37 -8.14 -24.69
CA LEU A 385 10.96 -7.92 -24.39
C LEU A 385 10.75 -6.55 -23.71
N SER A 386 9.52 -6.07 -23.79
CA SER A 386 9.01 -4.94 -23.01
C SER A 386 7.89 -5.41 -22.10
N TRP A 387 7.54 -4.63 -21.11
CA TRP A 387 6.46 -4.88 -20.15
C TRP A 387 5.19 -5.42 -20.79
N ASN A 388 4.58 -6.41 -20.17
CA ASN A 388 3.37 -7.14 -20.57
C ASN A 388 3.49 -7.98 -21.87
N GLN A 389 4.69 -8.21 -22.39
CA GLN A 389 4.90 -9.01 -23.61
C GLN A 389 5.15 -10.50 -23.32
N SER A 390 5.50 -10.85 -22.10
CA SER A 390 5.77 -12.21 -21.64
C SER A 390 4.54 -12.95 -21.12
N PHE A 391 3.39 -12.25 -20.99
CA PHE A 391 2.18 -12.87 -20.46
C PHE A 391 1.66 -13.96 -21.39
N TYR A 392 1.24 -15.06 -20.77
CA TYR A 392 0.71 -16.25 -21.44
C TYR A 392 1.72 -16.99 -22.34
N ASP A 393 2.96 -16.52 -22.40
CA ASP A 393 4.05 -17.23 -23.07
C ASP A 393 4.55 -18.37 -22.14
N PRO A 394 4.51 -19.64 -22.58
CA PRO A 394 4.97 -20.76 -21.76
C PRO A 394 6.46 -20.70 -21.39
N ASP A 395 7.29 -19.98 -22.16
CA ASP A 395 8.71 -19.85 -21.91
C ASP A 395 9.01 -18.97 -20.67
N TYR A 396 8.03 -18.15 -20.24
CA TYR A 396 8.13 -17.28 -19.06
C TYR A 396 7.11 -17.64 -17.96
N LYS A 397 6.41 -18.77 -18.13
CA LYS A 397 5.50 -19.30 -17.13
C LYS A 397 6.25 -20.12 -16.10
N PHE A 398 6.05 -19.83 -14.83
CA PHE A 398 6.57 -20.64 -13.75
C PHE A 398 5.91 -22.03 -13.71
N ALA A 399 6.72 -23.06 -13.56
CA ALA A 399 6.27 -24.42 -13.36
C ALA A 399 6.06 -24.71 -11.88
N ALA A 400 4.98 -25.44 -11.54
CA ALA A 400 4.75 -25.85 -10.16
C ALA A 400 5.76 -26.92 -9.74
N ALA A 401 6.52 -26.65 -8.68
CA ALA A 401 7.49 -27.57 -8.08
C ALA A 401 6.92 -28.36 -6.88
N GLY A 402 5.68 -28.06 -6.46
CA GLY A 402 5.03 -28.63 -5.28
C GLY A 402 5.10 -27.73 -4.05
N ASN A 403 4.29 -28.02 -3.03
CA ASN A 403 4.24 -27.25 -1.78
C ASN A 403 4.07 -25.73 -1.95
N ASP A 404 3.28 -25.33 -2.96
CA ASP A 404 3.05 -23.92 -3.35
C ASP A 404 4.30 -23.19 -3.86
N VAL A 405 5.35 -23.92 -4.21
CA VAL A 405 6.56 -23.40 -4.83
C VAL A 405 6.48 -23.51 -6.36
N TYR A 406 6.91 -22.47 -7.04
CA TYR A 406 6.93 -22.36 -8.49
C TYR A 406 8.31 -21.93 -8.97
N THR A 407 8.83 -22.56 -10.04
CA THR A 407 10.17 -22.32 -10.57
C THR A 407 10.16 -21.91 -12.03
N LEU A 408 11.14 -21.07 -12.40
CA LEU A 408 11.43 -20.68 -13.77
C LEU A 408 12.96 -20.68 -13.94
N ASP A 409 13.47 -21.65 -14.71
CA ASP A 409 14.89 -21.92 -14.76
C ASP A 409 15.54 -21.40 -16.05
N GLY A 410 16.83 -21.07 -15.96
CA GLY A 410 17.68 -20.77 -17.11
C GLY A 410 17.39 -19.44 -17.80
N ILE A 411 16.87 -18.45 -17.09
CA ILE A 411 16.56 -17.14 -17.65
C ILE A 411 17.83 -16.29 -17.79
N GLU A 412 18.12 -15.85 -19.01
CA GLU A 412 19.22 -14.92 -19.28
C GLU A 412 18.76 -13.48 -18.98
N LEU A 413 19.47 -12.84 -18.05
CA LEU A 413 19.23 -11.45 -17.64
C LEU A 413 20.48 -10.61 -17.85
N ALA A 414 20.34 -9.43 -18.41
CA ALA A 414 21.41 -8.46 -18.60
C ALA A 414 21.39 -7.41 -17.48
N ALA A 415 22.56 -6.83 -17.17
CA ALA A 415 22.60 -5.72 -16.22
C ALA A 415 21.77 -4.54 -16.75
N GLY A 416 20.90 -4.01 -15.90
CA GLY A 416 19.93 -2.97 -16.23
C GLY A 416 18.57 -3.49 -16.70
N ASP A 417 18.39 -4.81 -16.85
CA ASP A 417 17.04 -5.38 -17.00
C ASP A 417 16.23 -5.17 -15.73
N GLU A 418 14.93 -5.02 -15.88
CA GLU A 418 13.97 -4.93 -14.76
C GLU A 418 12.92 -6.03 -14.88
N ILE A 419 12.65 -6.73 -13.78
CA ILE A 419 11.70 -7.83 -13.73
C ILE A 419 10.75 -7.74 -12.54
N VAL A 420 9.58 -8.38 -12.68
CA VAL A 420 8.61 -8.68 -11.61
C VAL A 420 7.98 -10.05 -11.88
N ILE A 421 7.36 -10.66 -10.88
CA ILE A 421 6.49 -11.82 -11.08
C ILE A 421 5.04 -11.33 -11.07
N GLN A 422 4.30 -11.64 -12.13
CA GLN A 422 2.89 -11.34 -12.25
C GLN A 422 2.05 -12.61 -12.04
N SER A 423 0.98 -12.52 -11.25
CA SER A 423 0.04 -13.62 -11.08
C SER A 423 -1.28 -13.34 -11.79
N PHE A 424 -1.86 -14.41 -12.34
CA PHE A 424 -3.14 -14.40 -13.02
C PHE A 424 -4.03 -15.53 -12.50
N THR A 425 -5.34 -15.43 -12.70
CA THR A 425 -6.24 -16.55 -12.40
C THR A 425 -5.74 -17.85 -13.04
N GLN A 426 -5.83 -18.96 -12.31
CA GLN A 426 -5.33 -20.25 -12.79
C GLN A 426 -6.00 -20.66 -14.11
N GLY A 427 -5.20 -21.08 -15.09
CA GLY A 427 -5.67 -21.40 -16.44
C GLY A 427 -5.98 -20.18 -17.29
N ALA A 428 -5.47 -19.02 -16.92
CA ALA A 428 -5.62 -17.77 -17.65
C ALA A 428 -5.14 -17.86 -19.08
N THR A 429 -5.87 -17.19 -19.98
CA THR A 429 -5.51 -16.97 -21.37
C THR A 429 -5.57 -15.49 -21.68
N GLU A 430 -4.99 -15.05 -22.79
CA GLU A 430 -5.03 -13.66 -23.21
C GLU A 430 -6.46 -13.07 -23.28
N GLU A 431 -7.46 -13.91 -23.53
CA GLU A 431 -8.87 -13.50 -23.65
C GLU A 431 -9.64 -13.52 -22.30
N SER A 432 -9.16 -14.29 -21.32
CA SER A 432 -9.93 -14.60 -20.09
C SER A 432 -9.13 -14.46 -18.81
N GLY A 433 -7.85 -14.07 -18.88
CA GLY A 433 -6.98 -13.95 -17.72
C GLY A 433 -7.23 -12.66 -16.94
N GLU A 434 -7.49 -12.78 -15.64
CA GLU A 434 -7.54 -11.67 -14.71
C GLU A 434 -6.20 -11.58 -13.98
N LYS A 435 -5.59 -10.39 -14.01
CA LYS A 435 -4.37 -10.09 -13.27
C LYS A 435 -4.70 -9.95 -11.79
N LEU A 436 -4.04 -10.74 -10.95
CA LEU A 436 -4.30 -10.76 -9.51
C LEU A 436 -3.32 -9.88 -8.73
N ALA A 437 -2.02 -10.14 -8.86
CA ALA A 437 -0.99 -9.42 -8.10
C ALA A 437 0.35 -9.35 -8.84
N ALA A 438 1.21 -8.43 -8.41
CA ALA A 438 2.59 -8.31 -8.83
C ALA A 438 3.53 -8.45 -7.62
N TYR A 439 4.58 -9.23 -7.78
CA TYR A 439 5.60 -9.44 -6.77
C TYR A 439 6.93 -8.86 -7.26
N ASN A 440 7.45 -7.90 -6.54
CA ASN A 440 8.61 -7.10 -6.92
C ASN A 440 9.75 -7.26 -5.91
N PHE A 441 10.73 -6.36 -5.91
CA PHE A 441 11.89 -6.39 -5.03
C PHE A 441 11.55 -6.49 -3.53
N ARG A 442 10.39 -5.99 -3.09
CA ARG A 442 9.95 -6.11 -1.69
C ARG A 442 9.70 -7.56 -1.26
N TYR A 443 9.55 -8.48 -2.20
CA TYR A 443 9.35 -9.92 -1.98
C TYR A 443 10.62 -10.73 -2.24
N TYR A 444 11.69 -10.08 -2.71
CA TYR A 444 12.96 -10.72 -3.03
C TYR A 444 13.78 -10.96 -1.76
N ARG A 445 14.33 -12.19 -1.66
CA ARG A 445 15.15 -12.65 -0.56
C ARG A 445 16.60 -12.85 -0.98
N GLY A 446 17.29 -11.85 -1.43
CA GLY A 446 18.69 -11.94 -1.77
C GLY A 446 19.50 -10.85 -1.09
N THR A 447 20.73 -11.14 -0.72
CA THR A 447 21.64 -10.19 -0.05
C THR A 447 22.98 -10.05 -0.76
N ASP A 448 23.15 -10.73 -1.91
CA ASP A 448 24.41 -10.80 -2.65
C ASP A 448 24.69 -9.56 -3.52
N GLY A 449 23.70 -8.64 -3.62
CA GLY A 449 23.83 -7.42 -4.42
C GLY A 449 23.75 -7.66 -5.94
N ALA A 450 23.36 -8.86 -6.38
CA ALA A 450 23.11 -9.14 -7.79
C ALA A 450 21.84 -8.47 -8.32
N PHE A 451 20.92 -8.11 -7.42
CA PHE A 451 19.65 -7.46 -7.69
C PHE A 451 19.41 -6.34 -6.68
N GLU A 452 18.69 -5.30 -7.12
CA GLU A 452 18.30 -4.16 -6.30
C GLU A 452 16.91 -3.65 -6.69
N ALA A 453 16.33 -2.72 -5.92
CA ALA A 453 15.14 -1.99 -6.34
C ALA A 453 15.51 -1.01 -7.46
N ALA A 454 14.73 -0.97 -8.54
CA ALA A 454 15.06 -0.16 -9.71
C ALA A 454 15.15 1.33 -9.41
N ASP A 455 14.23 1.88 -8.62
CA ASP A 455 14.23 3.27 -8.16
C ASP A 455 13.32 3.41 -6.93
N ALA A 456 13.83 2.99 -5.77
CA ALA A 456 13.06 3.00 -4.52
C ALA A 456 12.62 4.40 -4.10
N ASP A 457 13.41 5.44 -4.41
CA ASP A 457 13.12 6.83 -4.07
C ASP A 457 11.88 7.37 -4.82
N ASN A 458 11.60 6.80 -6.02
CA ASN A 458 10.41 7.11 -6.82
C ASN A 458 9.35 5.98 -6.77
N ASN A 459 9.36 5.15 -5.73
CA ASN A 459 8.43 4.02 -5.56
C ASN A 459 8.48 2.95 -6.69
N ASN A 460 9.54 2.90 -7.48
CA ASN A 460 9.77 1.83 -8.44
C ASN A 460 10.54 0.69 -7.76
N TYR A 461 9.82 -0.29 -7.26
CA TYR A 461 10.37 -1.49 -6.61
C TYR A 461 10.51 -2.68 -7.57
N ASN A 462 10.55 -2.48 -8.89
CA ASN A 462 10.90 -3.57 -9.80
C ASN A 462 12.27 -4.15 -9.40
N ILE A 463 12.48 -5.43 -9.66
CA ILE A 463 13.77 -6.07 -9.42
C ILE A 463 14.70 -5.67 -10.55
N ALA A 464 15.64 -4.77 -10.29
CA ALA A 464 16.68 -4.38 -11.25
C ALA A 464 17.86 -5.34 -11.17
N VAL A 465 18.33 -5.79 -12.32
CA VAL A 465 19.47 -6.69 -12.46
C VAL A 465 20.76 -5.89 -12.41
N VAL A 466 21.57 -6.08 -11.38
CA VAL A 466 22.89 -5.46 -11.25
C VAL A 466 23.95 -6.32 -11.94
N THR A 467 23.90 -7.63 -11.73
CA THR A 467 24.86 -8.58 -12.31
C THR A 467 24.20 -9.38 -13.42
N ALA A 468 24.73 -9.30 -14.64
CA ALA A 468 24.25 -10.11 -15.77
C ALA A 468 24.59 -11.59 -15.57
N GLY A 469 23.66 -12.46 -15.96
CA GLY A 469 23.86 -13.92 -15.84
C GLY A 469 22.66 -14.72 -16.32
N THR A 470 22.78 -16.04 -16.22
CA THR A 470 21.64 -16.97 -16.35
C THR A 470 21.19 -17.33 -14.94
N TYR A 471 19.91 -17.24 -14.67
CA TYR A 471 19.34 -17.38 -13.33
C TYR A 471 18.21 -18.40 -13.29
N ASN A 472 18.08 -19.07 -12.16
CA ASN A 472 16.90 -19.82 -11.78
C ASN A 472 16.11 -18.97 -10.77
N ILE A 473 14.81 -18.85 -10.99
CA ILE A 473 13.91 -18.02 -10.19
C ILE A 473 12.90 -18.95 -9.52
N GLU A 474 12.82 -18.88 -8.21
CA GLU A 474 11.84 -19.57 -7.39
C GLU A 474 10.87 -18.57 -6.76
N PHE A 475 9.60 -18.90 -6.77
CA PHE A 475 8.55 -18.16 -6.09
C PHE A 475 7.78 -19.08 -5.14
N ASP A 476 7.92 -18.87 -3.86
CA ASP A 476 7.06 -19.47 -2.85
C ASP A 476 5.75 -18.69 -2.78
N ALA A 477 4.68 -19.26 -3.34
CA ALA A 477 3.39 -18.61 -3.41
C ALA A 477 2.66 -18.58 -2.06
N TYR A 478 3.04 -19.42 -1.11
CA TYR A 478 2.51 -19.37 0.26
C TYR A 478 3.20 -18.26 1.08
N ALA A 479 4.51 -18.29 1.15
CA ALA A 479 5.31 -17.31 1.89
C ALA A 479 5.40 -15.94 1.19
N LYS A 480 5.06 -15.86 -0.11
CA LYS A 480 5.24 -14.68 -0.96
C LYS A 480 6.71 -14.25 -1.01
N ILE A 481 7.61 -15.20 -1.28
CA ILE A 481 9.05 -14.99 -1.33
C ILE A 481 9.58 -15.30 -2.72
N ILE A 482 10.40 -14.41 -3.26
CA ILE A 482 11.15 -14.59 -4.49
C ILE A 482 12.60 -14.93 -4.12
N THR A 483 13.10 -16.03 -4.64
CA THR A 483 14.53 -16.39 -4.59
C THR A 483 15.09 -16.43 -6.02
N ILE A 484 16.22 -15.79 -6.27
CA ILE A 484 16.88 -15.77 -7.57
C ILE A 484 18.33 -16.20 -7.34
N VAL A 485 18.75 -17.26 -8.02
CA VAL A 485 20.09 -17.81 -7.89
C VAL A 485 20.72 -17.99 -9.27
N PRO A 486 22.06 -17.86 -9.43
CA PRO A 486 22.72 -18.21 -10.68
C PRO A 486 22.43 -19.65 -11.07
N ALA A 487 22.16 -19.90 -12.35
CA ALA A 487 21.82 -21.24 -12.87
C ALA A 487 22.99 -22.25 -12.75
N ASP A 488 24.23 -21.73 -12.63
CA ASP A 488 25.43 -22.51 -12.41
C ASP A 488 25.87 -22.56 -10.94
N MET A 489 24.99 -22.11 -10.03
CA MET A 489 25.28 -22.10 -8.60
C MET A 489 25.54 -23.52 -8.10
N GLN A 490 26.71 -23.71 -7.50
CA GLN A 490 27.05 -24.95 -6.82
C GLN A 490 26.54 -24.86 -5.38
N HIS A 491 25.48 -25.58 -5.09
CA HIS A 491 24.98 -25.66 -3.73
C HIS A 491 25.98 -26.31 -2.79
N THR A 492 26.02 -25.83 -1.57
CA THR A 492 26.84 -26.40 -0.51
C THR A 492 26.00 -26.67 0.73
N VAL A 493 26.13 -27.84 1.31
CA VAL A 493 25.40 -28.22 2.52
C VAL A 493 26.38 -28.59 3.61
N TYR A 494 26.25 -28.00 4.77
CA TYR A 494 27.04 -28.29 5.95
C TYR A 494 26.18 -28.81 7.10
N ILE A 495 26.70 -29.74 7.91
CA ILE A 495 26.05 -30.13 9.16
C ILE A 495 26.71 -29.39 10.32
N LYS A 496 25.88 -28.79 11.19
CA LYS A 496 26.34 -28.14 12.43
C LYS A 496 25.55 -28.63 13.61
N GLY A 497 26.14 -28.58 14.81
CA GLY A 497 25.44 -29.08 15.97
C GLY A 497 26.26 -29.07 17.25
N SER A 498 25.74 -29.74 18.28
CA SER A 498 26.34 -29.83 19.61
C SER A 498 27.67 -30.59 19.67
N PHE A 499 28.06 -31.21 18.56
CA PHE A 499 29.37 -31.90 18.41
C PHE A 499 30.53 -30.95 18.14
N VAL A 500 30.24 -29.67 17.89
CA VAL A 500 31.25 -28.61 17.77
C VAL A 500 30.95 -27.52 18.78
N GLU A 501 31.99 -26.94 19.39
CA GLU A 501 31.85 -25.88 20.38
C GLU A 501 31.14 -24.66 19.80
N GLY A 502 30.02 -24.27 20.43
CA GLY A 502 29.24 -23.12 20.01
C GLY A 502 28.53 -23.27 18.66
N TRP A 503 28.36 -24.50 18.15
CA TRP A 503 27.77 -24.78 16.83
C TRP A 503 28.58 -24.15 15.68
N LYS A 504 29.85 -23.90 15.88
CA LYS A 504 30.73 -23.28 14.90
C LYS A 504 31.27 -24.31 13.92
N ILE A 505 31.00 -24.13 12.64
CA ILE A 505 31.56 -24.89 11.53
C ILE A 505 32.61 -24.09 10.76
N THR A 506 33.20 -23.07 11.39
CA THR A 506 34.28 -22.26 10.87
C THR A 506 35.53 -22.41 11.74
N ASP A 507 36.70 -22.31 11.12
CA ASP A 507 37.98 -22.30 11.80
C ASP A 507 38.25 -20.95 12.53
N GLU A 508 39.45 -20.78 13.07
CA GLU A 508 39.89 -19.56 13.77
C GLU A 508 39.99 -18.31 12.85
N ASN A 509 40.05 -18.53 11.52
CA ASN A 509 40.11 -17.47 10.51
C ASN A 509 38.70 -17.12 9.97
N GLY A 510 37.66 -17.87 10.38
CA GLY A 510 36.31 -17.72 9.87
C GLY A 510 36.01 -18.52 8.59
N GLU A 511 36.93 -19.37 8.15
CA GLU A 511 36.74 -20.23 6.98
C GLU A 511 35.93 -21.48 7.34
N LEU A 512 35.03 -21.92 6.44
CA LEU A 512 34.19 -23.11 6.63
C LEU A 512 35.08 -24.38 6.69
N ILE A 513 34.73 -25.30 7.59
CA ILE A 513 35.47 -26.55 7.79
C ILE A 513 34.88 -27.66 6.94
N ASP A 514 35.64 -28.16 5.97
CA ASP A 514 35.19 -29.19 5.02
C ASP A 514 34.76 -30.51 5.69
N ASP A 515 35.27 -30.83 6.89
CA ASP A 515 34.87 -32.05 7.62
C ASP A 515 33.37 -32.09 7.96
N TYR A 516 32.69 -30.95 7.89
CA TYR A 516 31.24 -30.82 8.15
C TYR A 516 30.44 -30.58 6.87
N LYS A 517 31.10 -30.55 5.70
CA LYS A 517 30.46 -30.41 4.40
C LYS A 517 29.86 -31.74 3.95
N LEU A 518 28.64 -31.73 3.47
CA LEU A 518 28.03 -32.87 2.79
C LEU A 518 28.62 -32.97 1.37
N GLU A 519 28.93 -34.19 0.94
CA GLU A 519 29.38 -34.46 -0.44
C GLU A 519 28.16 -34.62 -1.35
N GLU A 520 28.14 -33.93 -2.48
CA GLU A 520 27.14 -34.16 -3.52
C GLU A 520 27.41 -35.48 -4.22
N THR A 521 26.53 -36.45 -4.04
CA THR A 521 26.70 -37.84 -4.57
C THR A 521 25.93 -38.06 -5.88
N SER A 522 24.93 -37.23 -6.14
CA SER A 522 24.22 -37.10 -7.41
C SER A 522 23.58 -35.70 -7.47
N ASP A 523 23.09 -35.28 -8.63
CA ASP A 523 22.54 -33.95 -8.86
C ASP A 523 21.51 -33.56 -7.79
N GLY A 524 21.88 -32.58 -6.97
CA GLY A 524 21.08 -32.09 -5.85
C GLY A 524 20.99 -33.01 -4.63
N VAL A 525 21.71 -34.14 -4.57
CA VAL A 525 21.71 -35.05 -3.41
C VAL A 525 23.00 -34.99 -2.64
N PHE A 526 22.93 -34.55 -1.40
CA PHE A 526 24.09 -34.29 -0.52
C PHE A 526 24.13 -35.29 0.63
N GLU A 527 25.28 -35.86 0.91
CA GLU A 527 25.42 -36.89 1.96
C GLU A 527 26.63 -36.62 2.89
N ILE A 528 26.45 -36.95 4.16
CA ILE A 528 27.52 -37.05 5.14
C ILE A 528 27.27 -38.21 6.10
N THR A 529 28.33 -38.88 6.52
CA THR A 529 28.26 -39.91 7.55
C THR A 529 28.90 -39.40 8.85
N MET A 530 28.13 -39.43 9.93
CA MET A 530 28.57 -38.99 11.24
C MET A 530 28.40 -40.09 12.28
N THR A 531 29.33 -40.12 13.26
CA THR A 531 29.23 -41.03 14.41
C THR A 531 28.85 -40.25 15.65
N ILE A 532 27.67 -40.57 16.23
CA ILE A 532 27.28 -40.14 17.55
C ILE A 532 27.84 -41.12 18.57
N THR A 533 28.80 -40.69 19.36
CA THR A 533 29.47 -41.57 20.35
C THR A 533 28.61 -41.72 21.64
N ASP A 534 28.87 -42.79 22.37
CA ASP A 534 28.24 -42.99 23.69
C ASP A 534 28.48 -41.79 24.64
N GLU A 535 29.60 -41.11 24.51
CA GLU A 535 29.95 -39.94 25.34
C GLU A 535 29.06 -38.73 25.02
N MET A 536 28.68 -38.55 23.73
CA MET A 536 27.82 -37.42 23.29
C MET A 536 26.38 -37.52 23.78
N VAL A 537 25.95 -38.71 24.19
CA VAL A 537 24.59 -38.97 24.71
C VAL A 537 24.59 -39.54 26.11
N ALA A 538 25.75 -39.53 26.80
CA ALA A 538 25.88 -40.01 28.16
C ALA A 538 25.12 -39.11 29.18
N ASP A 539 24.70 -39.68 30.29
CA ASP A 539 24.08 -38.98 31.44
C ASP A 539 22.81 -38.19 31.06
N GLY A 540 22.10 -38.62 30.02
CA GLY A 540 20.89 -37.95 29.54
C GLY A 540 21.16 -36.73 28.61
N ALA A 541 22.39 -36.56 28.13
CA ALA A 541 22.70 -35.56 27.12
C ALA A 541 22.00 -35.90 25.81
N THR A 542 21.56 -34.87 25.12
CA THR A 542 20.93 -34.98 23.78
C THR A 542 21.90 -34.40 22.75
N TRP A 543 22.25 -35.22 21.77
CA TRP A 543 22.96 -34.74 20.58
C TRP A 543 21.99 -33.92 19.73
N GLN A 544 22.44 -32.78 19.27
CA GLN A 544 21.63 -31.88 18.45
C GLN A 544 22.38 -31.43 17.20
N ALA A 545 21.66 -31.33 16.09
CA ALA A 545 22.22 -30.82 14.83
C ALA A 545 21.16 -30.16 13.95
N GLY A 546 21.62 -29.61 12.84
CA GLY A 546 20.85 -29.16 11.69
C GLY A 546 21.78 -29.02 10.50
N LEU A 547 21.23 -28.92 9.31
CA LEU A 547 21.97 -28.63 8.10
C LEU A 547 21.94 -27.12 7.84
N GLN A 548 22.98 -26.62 7.20
CA GLN A 548 23.10 -25.24 6.74
C GLN A 548 23.35 -25.26 5.24
N LEU A 549 22.38 -24.85 4.45
CA LEU A 549 22.45 -24.79 3.00
C LEU A 549 23.02 -23.45 2.57
N ASP A 550 23.99 -23.46 1.66
CA ASP A 550 24.59 -22.30 1.00
C ASP A 550 25.15 -21.25 1.98
N THR A 551 25.74 -21.72 3.07
CA THR A 551 26.36 -20.82 4.05
C THR A 551 27.76 -20.40 3.60
N THR A 552 28.10 -19.14 3.86
CA THR A 552 29.45 -18.59 3.66
C THR A 552 30.17 -18.31 4.98
N THR A 553 29.41 -18.11 6.05
CA THR A 553 29.94 -17.78 7.39
C THR A 553 29.65 -18.85 8.44
N GLY A 554 28.92 -19.91 8.06
CA GLY A 554 28.44 -20.94 8.96
C GLY A 554 27.19 -20.54 9.77
N ASN A 555 26.70 -19.31 9.64
CA ASN A 555 25.49 -18.81 10.30
C ASN A 555 24.52 -18.09 9.36
N ASP A 556 24.93 -17.85 8.12
CA ASP A 556 24.10 -17.39 7.00
C ASP A 556 23.57 -18.59 6.19
N GLY A 557 22.84 -18.33 5.10
CA GLY A 557 22.19 -19.36 4.32
C GLY A 557 20.92 -19.92 4.99
N THR A 558 20.41 -21.04 4.49
CA THR A 558 19.17 -21.65 4.98
C THR A 558 19.45 -22.73 6.02
N PHE A 559 18.89 -22.60 7.23
CA PHE A 559 18.96 -23.64 8.25
C PHE A 559 17.84 -24.67 8.07
N LEU A 560 18.23 -25.93 7.92
CA LEU A 560 17.36 -27.09 7.76
C LEU A 560 17.43 -27.96 9.01
N GLY A 561 16.36 -28.02 9.75
CA GLY A 561 16.26 -28.81 10.98
C GLY A 561 15.29 -30.00 10.83
N ALA A 562 14.61 -30.32 11.92
CA ALA A 562 13.65 -31.42 11.98
C ALA A 562 12.43 -31.26 11.03
N GLY A 563 12.12 -30.02 10.62
CA GLY A 563 11.10 -29.76 9.61
C GLY A 563 11.43 -30.31 8.22
N ALA A 564 12.74 -30.47 7.92
CA ALA A 564 13.17 -31.07 6.66
C ALA A 564 13.20 -32.63 6.68
N LEU A 565 12.96 -33.28 7.84
CA LEU A 565 12.93 -34.75 7.90
C LEU A 565 11.78 -35.32 7.09
N GLY A 566 12.11 -36.19 6.15
CA GLY A 566 11.14 -37.05 5.46
C GLY A 566 10.36 -37.96 6.41
N ASP A 567 9.42 -38.69 5.87
CA ASP A 567 8.57 -39.59 6.64
C ASP A 567 9.35 -40.68 7.37
N ASP A 568 8.83 -41.15 8.52
CA ASP A 568 9.41 -42.23 9.27
C ASP A 568 9.11 -43.56 8.55
N ALA A 569 10.16 -44.20 8.05
CA ALA A 569 10.06 -45.48 7.33
C ALA A 569 10.85 -46.58 8.05
N ALA A 570 10.60 -47.84 7.70
CA ALA A 570 11.27 -48.99 8.34
C ALA A 570 12.75 -49.09 7.99
N ASP A 571 13.17 -48.45 6.90
CA ASP A 571 14.53 -48.47 6.37
C ASP A 571 15.33 -47.19 6.70
N ASN A 572 14.69 -46.18 7.31
CA ASN A 572 15.37 -45.00 7.78
C ASN A 572 15.37 -44.86 9.32
N ALA A 573 16.10 -43.91 9.82
CA ALA A 573 16.22 -43.63 11.24
C ALA A 573 15.60 -42.27 11.64
N ASN A 574 14.78 -41.65 10.78
CA ASN A 574 14.24 -40.31 10.97
C ASN A 574 13.55 -40.13 12.34
N ALA A 575 12.77 -41.14 12.78
CA ALA A 575 12.10 -41.12 14.07
C ALA A 575 13.06 -40.94 15.27
N LEU A 576 14.34 -41.35 15.16
CA LEU A 576 15.34 -41.20 16.23
C LEU A 576 15.87 -39.77 16.34
N PHE A 577 15.58 -38.92 15.35
CA PHE A 577 16.10 -37.54 15.24
C PHE A 577 15.02 -36.49 15.37
N ARG A 578 13.74 -36.88 15.52
CA ARG A 578 12.65 -35.94 15.76
C ARG A 578 12.71 -35.38 17.17
N PRO A 579 12.74 -34.05 17.35
CA PRO A 579 12.69 -33.45 18.68
C PRO A 579 11.29 -33.55 19.29
N GLU A 580 11.21 -33.56 20.62
CA GLU A 580 9.93 -33.33 21.30
C GLU A 580 9.44 -31.88 21.15
N THR A 581 10.38 -30.95 21.03
CA THR A 581 10.11 -29.52 20.85
C THR A 581 11.28 -28.87 20.08
N GLY A 582 10.97 -27.83 19.29
CA GLY A 582 11.97 -27.07 18.51
C GLY A 582 12.28 -27.69 17.16
N ASN A 583 13.16 -27.04 16.40
CA ASN A 583 13.50 -27.40 15.01
C ASN A 583 14.86 -28.10 14.85
N ASN A 584 15.66 -28.25 15.90
CA ASN A 584 16.93 -28.97 15.76
C ASN A 584 16.67 -30.48 15.65
N LEU A 585 17.44 -31.18 14.84
CA LEU A 585 17.52 -32.65 14.90
C LEU A 585 18.03 -33.03 16.29
N THR A 586 17.40 -33.98 16.96
CA THR A 586 17.82 -34.41 18.29
C THR A 586 17.91 -35.93 18.36
N SER A 587 18.96 -36.48 18.99
CA SER A 587 19.06 -37.90 19.24
C SER A 587 19.70 -38.20 20.60
N THR A 588 19.19 -39.22 21.28
CA THR A 588 19.77 -39.81 22.48
C THR A 588 20.43 -41.17 22.21
N THR A 589 20.52 -41.55 20.94
CA THR A 589 20.97 -42.89 20.51
C THR A 589 22.33 -42.81 19.83
N ALA A 590 23.34 -43.43 20.43
CA ALA A 590 24.65 -43.56 19.82
C ALA A 590 24.63 -44.49 18.60
N GLY A 591 25.48 -44.22 17.64
CA GLY A 591 25.62 -44.99 16.41
C GLY A 591 26.24 -44.18 15.28
N THR A 592 26.52 -44.85 14.16
CA THR A 592 26.96 -44.17 12.94
C THR A 592 25.74 -44.01 12.04
N TYR A 593 25.54 -42.78 11.55
CA TYR A 593 24.39 -42.40 10.74
C TYR A 593 24.83 -41.67 9.48
N ARG A 594 24.18 -41.99 8.37
CA ARG A 594 24.31 -41.29 7.09
C ARG A 594 23.10 -40.35 6.95
N PHE A 595 23.40 -39.08 6.80
CA PHE A 595 22.46 -38.01 6.53
C PHE A 595 22.46 -37.79 5.02
N VAL A 596 21.28 -37.84 4.42
CA VAL A 596 21.06 -37.66 2.98
C VAL A 596 20.04 -36.54 2.80
N TYR A 597 20.49 -35.42 2.26
CA TYR A 597 19.59 -34.31 1.93
C TYR A 597 19.43 -34.25 0.42
N ASP A 598 18.20 -34.32 -0.03
CA ASP A 598 17.81 -34.15 -1.42
C ASP A 598 17.25 -32.74 -1.62
N LEU A 599 18.02 -31.90 -2.29
CA LEU A 599 17.65 -30.52 -2.59
C LEU A 599 16.40 -30.42 -3.47
N ASN A 600 16.18 -31.39 -4.38
CA ASN A 600 15.06 -31.39 -5.32
C ASN A 600 13.70 -31.63 -4.63
N THR A 601 13.73 -32.35 -3.50
CA THR A 601 12.52 -32.64 -2.70
C THR A 601 12.44 -31.81 -1.41
N GLY A 602 13.56 -31.20 -1.01
CA GLY A 602 13.70 -30.52 0.28
C GLY A 602 13.77 -31.47 1.48
N GLU A 603 13.89 -32.79 1.25
CA GLU A 603 13.83 -33.80 2.30
C GLU A 603 15.19 -34.23 2.81
N LEU A 604 15.32 -34.33 4.13
CA LEU A 604 16.43 -34.96 4.81
C LEU A 604 16.03 -36.35 5.31
N ASN A 605 16.74 -37.36 4.88
CA ASN A 605 16.60 -38.73 5.34
C ASN A 605 17.86 -39.21 6.06
N ILE A 606 17.70 -39.91 7.18
CA ILE A 606 18.81 -40.37 8.03
C ILE A 606 18.79 -41.90 8.06
N TYR A 607 19.90 -42.52 7.78
CA TYR A 607 20.02 -43.96 7.73
C TYR A 607 21.07 -44.44 8.75
N LYS A 608 20.74 -45.50 9.50
CA LYS A 608 21.71 -46.11 10.40
C LYS A 608 22.71 -46.97 9.60
N VAL A 609 23.98 -46.66 9.73
CA VAL A 609 25.06 -47.46 9.11
C VAL A 609 25.32 -48.68 9.99
N THR A 610 24.98 -49.87 9.48
CA THR A 610 25.33 -51.16 10.13
C THR A 610 26.77 -51.52 9.80
N ALA A 611 27.58 -51.83 10.83
CA ALA A 611 28.98 -52.23 10.69
C ALA A 611 29.13 -53.54 9.89
#